data_62b1552e1b20e34f6bc6230ead0158af
#
_entry.id   62b1552e1b20e34f6bc6230ead0158af
#
_cell.length_a   1.000
_cell.length_b   1.000
_cell.length_c   1.000
_cell.angle_alpha   90.00
_cell.angle_beta   90.00
_cell.angle_gamma   90.00
#
_symmetry.space_group_name_H-M   'P 1'
#
loop_
_entity.id
_entity.type
_entity.pdbx_description
1 polymer ?
#
loop_
_entity_poly.entity_id
_entity_poly.type
_entity_poly.pdbx_seq_one_letter_code
_entity_poly.pdbx_strand_id
1 'polypeptide(L)'
;MISLTLSAGIGPDLVAYTCNGKDNQIWTWNSTDETIRSKPRGQYVTVKPELEIWAGPLSGGSQAVVLLNRGDGNDDQITVKWTDIGFPADHSAVVRDLWARENVAVFTGNYTSPKINTHAVMMLNITLTQ
;
A
#
# COMPACT_ATOMS: atom_id res chain seq x y z
N MET A 1 19.82 22.62 1.50
CA MET A 1 19.00 21.86 2.49
C MET A 1 17.62 21.64 1.89
N ILE A 2 17.19 20.40 1.76
CA ILE A 2 15.83 20.06 1.30
C ILE A 2 14.95 19.99 2.54
N SER A 3 13.85 20.74 2.55
CA SER A 3 12.86 20.71 3.61
C SER A 3 11.60 20.03 3.11
N LEU A 4 10.99 19.25 3.95
CA LEU A 4 9.69 18.63 3.69
C LEU A 4 8.57 19.60 4.10
N THR A 5 7.59 19.75 3.25
CA THR A 5 6.42 20.60 3.53
C THR A 5 5.13 19.88 3.18
N LEU A 6 4.07 20.14 3.95
CA LEU A 6 2.72 19.77 3.57
C LEU A 6 2.23 20.72 2.46
N SER A 7 1.77 20.15 1.36
CA SER A 7 1.14 20.91 0.28
C SER A 7 -0.12 21.61 0.79
N ALA A 8 -0.08 22.91 0.88
CA ALA A 8 -1.22 23.71 1.31
C ALA A 8 -2.30 23.72 0.22
N GLY A 9 -3.41 23.08 0.46
CA GLY A 9 -4.66 23.25 -0.30
C GLY A 9 -5.17 22.08 -1.12
N ILE A 10 -4.38 21.03 -1.39
CA ILE A 10 -4.78 19.95 -2.29
C ILE A 10 -4.67 18.55 -1.63
N GLY A 11 -4.63 18.47 -0.31
CA GLY A 11 -4.56 17.19 0.37
C GLY A 11 -3.39 17.09 1.36
N PRO A 12 -3.23 15.93 1.98
CA PRO A 12 -2.27 15.70 3.06
C PRO A 12 -0.86 15.32 2.58
N ASP A 13 -0.52 15.58 1.34
CA ASP A 13 0.74 15.09 0.78
C ASP A 13 1.94 15.87 1.29
N LEU A 14 3.01 15.16 1.60
CA LEU A 14 4.32 15.73 1.87
C LEU A 14 5.07 15.91 0.56
N VAL A 15 5.55 17.11 0.32
CA VAL A 15 6.37 17.42 -0.84
C VAL A 15 7.74 17.94 -0.41
N ALA A 16 8.77 17.56 -1.16
CA ALA A 16 10.11 18.13 -1.00
C ALA A 16 10.13 19.53 -1.63
N TYR A 17 10.53 20.52 -0.87
CA TYR A 17 10.56 21.91 -1.32
C TYR A 17 11.79 22.65 -0.81
N THR A 18 12.16 23.72 -1.48
CA THR A 18 13.26 24.59 -1.03
C THR A 18 12.91 25.21 0.33
N CYS A 19 13.89 25.26 1.24
CA CYS A 19 13.70 25.86 2.55
C CYS A 19 13.33 27.34 2.42
N ASN A 20 12.16 27.73 2.94
CA ASN A 20 11.63 29.08 2.86
C ASN A 20 11.45 29.76 4.24
N GLY A 21 11.77 29.03 5.33
CA GLY A 21 11.67 29.55 6.70
C GLY A 21 10.24 29.81 7.21
N LYS A 22 9.21 29.41 6.47
CA LYS A 22 7.81 29.63 6.85
C LYS A 22 7.25 28.49 7.70
N ASP A 23 6.13 28.76 8.37
CA ASP A 23 5.46 27.81 9.27
C ASP A 23 5.11 26.48 8.61
N ASN A 24 4.86 26.45 7.29
CA ASN A 24 4.59 25.23 6.54
C ASN A 24 5.77 24.23 6.47
N GLN A 25 6.93 24.66 6.93
CA GLN A 25 8.15 23.85 7.03
C GLN A 25 8.61 23.63 8.47
N ILE A 26 7.81 24.04 9.45
CA ILE A 26 8.11 23.84 10.87
C ILE A 26 7.34 22.63 11.38
N TRP A 27 8.06 21.72 11.97
CA TRP A 27 7.57 20.46 12.50
C TRP A 27 7.93 20.35 13.96
N THR A 28 7.02 19.81 14.76
CA THR A 28 7.23 19.55 16.18
C THR A 28 7.06 18.06 16.46
N TRP A 29 7.95 17.53 17.28
CA TRP A 29 7.81 16.19 17.82
C TRP A 29 6.88 16.21 19.04
N ASN A 30 5.88 15.35 19.07
CA ASN A 30 5.03 15.13 20.22
C ASN A 30 5.42 13.80 20.88
N SER A 31 6.02 13.88 22.06
CA SER A 31 6.49 12.70 22.78
C SER A 31 5.38 11.87 23.44
N THR A 32 4.17 12.40 23.53
CA THR A 32 3.04 11.70 24.15
C THR A 32 2.45 10.65 23.21
N ASP A 33 2.38 10.97 21.94
CA ASP A 33 1.81 10.07 20.90
C ASP A 33 2.82 9.69 19.83
N GLU A 34 4.09 10.05 20.04
CA GLU A 34 5.22 9.75 19.16
C GLU A 34 5.02 10.19 17.69
N THR A 35 4.34 11.33 17.51
CA THR A 35 4.04 11.87 16.18
C THR A 35 4.88 13.10 15.83
N ILE A 36 5.14 13.29 14.54
CA ILE A 36 5.68 14.55 13.99
C ILE A 36 4.52 15.34 13.43
N ARG A 37 4.31 16.56 13.95
CA ARG A 37 3.18 17.43 13.60
C ARG A 37 3.61 18.68 12.88
N SER A 38 2.85 19.10 11.86
CA SER A 38 3.06 20.37 11.17
C SER A 38 2.53 21.54 12.01
N LYS A 39 3.30 22.63 12.10
CA LYS A 39 2.92 23.83 12.86
C LYS A 39 1.59 24.45 12.39
N PRO A 40 1.34 24.66 11.08
CA PRO A 40 0.16 25.43 10.65
C PRO A 40 -1.17 24.72 10.87
N ARG A 41 -1.21 23.39 10.90
CA ARG A 41 -2.46 22.63 10.95
C ARG A 41 -2.54 21.57 12.05
N GLY A 42 -1.47 21.37 12.79
CA GLY A 42 -1.40 20.28 13.78
C GLY A 42 -1.52 18.88 13.21
N GLN A 43 -1.56 18.74 11.89
CA GLN A 43 -1.60 17.44 11.21
C GLN A 43 -0.28 16.71 11.44
N TYR A 44 -0.37 15.42 11.65
CA TYR A 44 0.79 14.56 11.87
C TYR A 44 1.11 13.74 10.62
N VAL A 45 2.37 13.39 10.50
CA VAL A 45 2.84 12.44 9.50
C VAL A 45 2.42 11.06 9.97
N THR A 46 1.58 10.39 9.19
CA THR A 46 1.33 8.97 9.38
C THR A 46 2.28 8.16 8.51
N VAL A 47 2.79 7.09 9.07
CA VAL A 47 3.42 6.05 8.25
C VAL A 47 2.30 5.41 7.42
N LYS A 48 2.56 5.10 6.16
CA LYS A 48 1.64 4.31 5.33
C LYS A 48 1.30 3.00 6.04
N PRO A 49 0.12 2.42 5.78
CA PRO A 49 -0.21 1.09 6.30
C PRO A 49 0.95 0.12 6.11
N GLU A 50 1.19 -0.71 7.11
CA GLU A 50 2.27 -1.70 7.08
C GLU A 50 2.04 -2.76 6.01
N LEU A 51 0.77 -3.01 5.65
CA LEU A 51 0.36 -3.94 4.62
C LEU A 51 -0.11 -3.17 3.39
N GLU A 52 0.48 -3.48 2.23
CA GLU A 52 0.17 -2.80 0.98
C GLU A 52 -0.20 -3.80 -0.12
N ILE A 53 -1.12 -3.38 -0.99
CA ILE A 53 -1.48 -4.07 -2.23
C ILE A 53 -1.15 -3.15 -3.38
N TRP A 54 -0.34 -3.64 -4.31
CA TRP A 54 -0.04 -2.98 -5.56
C TRP A 54 -0.57 -3.83 -6.71
N ALA A 55 -1.28 -3.24 -7.66
CA ALA A 55 -1.82 -3.96 -8.79
C ALA A 55 -1.62 -3.18 -10.09
N GLY A 56 -1.43 -3.91 -11.18
CA GLY A 56 -1.32 -3.36 -12.53
C GLY A 56 -1.78 -4.34 -13.59
N PRO A 57 -2.44 -3.84 -14.67
CA PRO A 57 -2.96 -4.69 -15.72
C PRO A 57 -1.84 -5.30 -16.57
N LEU A 58 -2.06 -6.56 -16.95
CA LEU A 58 -1.23 -7.28 -17.91
C LEU A 58 -1.99 -7.48 -19.23
N SER A 59 -1.26 -7.79 -20.29
CA SER A 59 -1.87 -8.21 -21.55
C SER A 59 -2.73 -9.46 -21.34
N GLY A 60 -3.86 -9.53 -22.04
CA GLY A 60 -4.80 -10.67 -21.91
C GLY A 60 -5.78 -10.55 -20.72
N GLY A 61 -5.89 -9.37 -20.07
CA GLY A 61 -6.91 -9.09 -19.07
C GLY A 61 -6.61 -9.63 -17.66
N SER A 62 -5.41 -10.13 -17.40
CA SER A 62 -4.96 -10.50 -16.06
C SER A 62 -4.36 -9.29 -15.31
N GLN A 63 -4.17 -9.45 -14.00
CA GLN A 63 -3.56 -8.44 -13.13
C GLN A 63 -2.27 -9.00 -12.52
N ALA A 64 -1.20 -8.22 -12.57
CA ALA A 64 -0.06 -8.43 -11.70
C ALA A 64 -0.39 -7.80 -10.33
N VAL A 65 -0.23 -8.57 -9.26
CA VAL A 65 -0.54 -8.12 -7.90
C VAL A 65 0.65 -8.39 -7.00
N VAL A 66 1.05 -7.38 -6.24
CA VAL A 66 2.10 -7.47 -5.23
C VAL A 66 1.47 -7.23 -3.87
N LEU A 67 1.65 -8.16 -2.96
CA LEU A 67 1.28 -8.08 -1.56
C LEU A 67 2.54 -7.84 -0.75
N LEU A 68 2.62 -6.70 -0.08
CA LEU A 68 3.82 -6.26 0.64
C LEU A 68 3.51 -6.11 2.13
N ASN A 69 4.25 -6.81 2.98
CA ASN A 69 4.29 -6.55 4.41
C ASN A 69 5.53 -5.72 4.73
N ARG A 70 5.35 -4.43 5.03
CA ARG A 70 6.41 -3.50 5.44
C ARG A 70 6.56 -3.36 6.94
N GLY A 71 5.69 -4.02 7.69
CA GLY A 71 5.68 -3.90 9.14
C GLY A 71 6.93 -4.47 9.81
N ASP A 72 7.25 -3.93 10.97
CA ASP A 72 8.35 -4.40 11.83
C ASP A 72 7.87 -5.40 12.90
N GLY A 73 6.55 -5.61 12.97
CA GLY A 73 5.94 -6.33 14.09
C GLY A 73 5.74 -7.81 13.85
N ASN A 74 4.91 -8.18 12.90
CA ASN A 74 4.42 -9.55 12.74
C ASN A 74 4.31 -9.98 11.27
N ASP A 75 4.41 -11.29 11.07
CA ASP A 75 3.98 -11.92 9.83
C ASP A 75 2.47 -11.83 9.72
N ASP A 76 1.97 -11.32 8.61
CA ASP A 76 0.54 -11.04 8.45
C ASP A 76 -0.02 -11.53 7.12
N GLN A 77 -1.34 -11.71 7.06
CA GLN A 77 -2.06 -12.07 5.85
C GLN A 77 -2.62 -10.83 5.17
N ILE A 78 -2.59 -10.82 3.85
CA ILE A 78 -3.13 -9.72 3.05
C ILE A 78 -4.26 -10.25 2.19
N THR A 79 -5.42 -9.61 2.27
CA THR A 79 -6.59 -9.94 1.45
C THR A 79 -6.72 -8.93 0.31
N VAL A 80 -6.65 -9.41 -0.92
CA VAL A 80 -6.97 -8.63 -2.12
C VAL A 80 -8.39 -8.95 -2.57
N LYS A 81 -9.23 -7.92 -2.67
CA LYS A 81 -10.59 -8.03 -3.24
C LYS A 81 -10.52 -7.78 -4.74
N TRP A 82 -11.34 -8.46 -5.49
CA TRP A 82 -11.39 -8.29 -6.95
C TRP A 82 -11.73 -6.86 -7.35
N THR A 83 -12.59 -6.20 -6.61
CA THR A 83 -12.95 -4.79 -6.83
C THR A 83 -11.77 -3.83 -6.70
N ASP A 84 -10.80 -4.14 -5.85
CA ASP A 84 -9.62 -3.28 -5.61
C ASP A 84 -8.63 -3.34 -6.78
N ILE A 85 -8.71 -4.39 -7.60
CA ILE A 85 -7.85 -4.61 -8.77
C ILE A 85 -8.59 -4.51 -10.11
N GLY A 86 -9.82 -3.96 -10.10
CA GLY A 86 -10.61 -3.72 -11.30
C GLY A 86 -11.38 -4.92 -11.86
N PHE A 87 -11.55 -5.99 -11.07
CA PHE A 87 -12.37 -7.13 -11.43
C PHE A 87 -13.77 -7.04 -10.80
N PRO A 88 -14.81 -7.65 -11.42
CA PRO A 88 -16.12 -7.74 -10.81
C PRO A 88 -16.11 -8.57 -9.52
N ALA A 89 -16.93 -8.16 -8.54
CA ALA A 89 -16.93 -8.72 -7.19
C ALA A 89 -17.29 -10.21 -7.10
N ASP A 90 -18.14 -10.67 -8.02
CA ASP A 90 -18.71 -12.02 -8.05
C ASP A 90 -17.99 -12.99 -9.00
N HIS A 91 -16.97 -12.52 -9.69
CA HIS A 91 -16.23 -13.35 -10.64
C HIS A 91 -15.22 -14.24 -9.94
N SER A 92 -14.96 -15.38 -10.58
CA SER A 92 -13.91 -16.30 -10.18
C SER A 92 -12.61 -15.99 -10.95
N ALA A 93 -11.48 -16.17 -10.28
CA ALA A 93 -10.17 -15.96 -10.87
C ALA A 93 -9.17 -17.01 -10.40
N VAL A 94 -8.29 -17.41 -11.31
CA VAL A 94 -7.12 -18.23 -10.99
C VAL A 94 -6.06 -17.32 -10.37
N VAL A 95 -5.56 -17.68 -9.20
CA VAL A 95 -4.42 -17.06 -8.56
C VAL A 95 -3.18 -17.91 -8.79
N ARG A 96 -2.14 -17.33 -9.38
CA ARG A 96 -0.85 -17.95 -9.62
C ARG A 96 0.23 -17.26 -8.80
N ASP A 97 0.92 -18.01 -7.97
CA ASP A 97 2.12 -17.54 -7.29
C ASP A 97 3.30 -17.56 -8.28
N LEU A 98 3.94 -16.40 -8.47
CA LEU A 98 5.04 -16.25 -9.42
C LEU A 98 6.38 -16.73 -8.84
N TRP A 99 6.54 -16.70 -7.52
CA TRP A 99 7.74 -17.23 -6.88
C TRP A 99 7.74 -18.77 -6.86
N ALA A 100 6.61 -19.36 -6.48
CA ALA A 100 6.41 -20.81 -6.51
C ALA A 100 6.24 -21.35 -7.95
N ARG A 101 5.89 -20.48 -8.93
CA ARG A 101 5.61 -20.83 -10.32
C ARG A 101 4.44 -21.80 -10.50
N GLU A 102 3.48 -21.76 -9.59
CA GLU A 102 2.33 -22.66 -9.60
C GLU A 102 1.01 -21.93 -9.39
N ASN A 103 -0.08 -22.54 -9.82
CA ASN A 103 -1.41 -22.04 -9.53
C ASN A 103 -1.80 -22.48 -8.10
N VAL A 104 -2.19 -21.48 -7.30
CA VAL A 104 -2.65 -21.72 -5.93
C VAL A 104 -4.01 -22.41 -5.97
N ALA A 105 -5.01 -21.74 -6.54
CA ALA A 105 -6.37 -22.25 -6.77
C ALA A 105 -7.20 -21.23 -7.56
N VAL A 106 -8.50 -21.53 -7.72
CA VAL A 106 -9.52 -20.60 -8.17
C VAL A 106 -10.24 -20.02 -6.95
N PHE A 107 -10.39 -18.71 -6.91
CA PHE A 107 -11.07 -17.98 -5.84
C PHE A 107 -12.17 -17.08 -6.42
N THR A 108 -13.21 -16.84 -5.65
CA THR A 108 -14.32 -15.95 -6.03
C THR A 108 -14.36 -14.72 -5.13
N GLY A 109 -14.39 -13.55 -5.72
CA GLY A 109 -14.52 -12.27 -5.02
C GLY A 109 -13.27 -11.74 -4.35
N ASN A 110 -12.40 -12.59 -3.81
CA ASN A 110 -11.17 -12.19 -3.13
C ASN A 110 -10.18 -13.35 -3.00
N TYR A 111 -8.95 -13.01 -2.62
CA TYR A 111 -7.91 -13.94 -2.22
C TYR A 111 -7.22 -13.45 -0.95
N THR A 112 -7.04 -14.31 0.03
CA THR A 112 -6.23 -14.05 1.22
C THR A 112 -4.94 -14.87 1.15
N SER A 113 -3.81 -14.18 1.28
CA SER A 113 -2.50 -14.82 1.23
C SER A 113 -2.24 -15.71 2.45
N PRO A 114 -1.29 -16.65 2.39
CA PRO A 114 -0.60 -17.14 3.57
C PRO A 114 0.02 -15.96 4.35
N LYS A 115 0.53 -16.22 5.55
CA LYS A 115 1.30 -15.21 6.28
C LYS A 115 2.53 -14.81 5.48
N ILE A 116 2.67 -13.51 5.24
CA ILE A 116 3.82 -12.89 4.59
C ILE A 116 4.72 -12.34 5.71
N ASN A 117 5.95 -12.79 5.75
CA ASN A 117 6.91 -12.36 6.76
C ASN A 117 7.09 -10.84 6.72
N THR A 118 7.53 -10.27 7.85
CA THR A 118 7.93 -8.87 7.89
C THR A 118 8.97 -8.56 6.81
N HIS A 119 8.83 -7.40 6.17
CA HIS A 119 9.69 -6.94 5.08
C HIS A 119 9.72 -7.86 3.85
N ALA A 120 8.72 -8.73 3.71
CA ALA A 120 8.61 -9.63 2.57
C ALA A 120 7.48 -9.25 1.62
N VAL A 121 7.55 -9.84 0.43
CA VAL A 121 6.61 -9.60 -0.65
C VAL A 121 6.17 -10.91 -1.29
N MET A 122 4.90 -10.97 -1.69
CA MET A 122 4.35 -12.04 -2.52
C MET A 122 3.90 -11.44 -3.85
N MET A 123 4.28 -12.06 -4.95
CA MET A 123 3.92 -11.59 -6.29
C MET A 123 3.03 -12.60 -6.99
N LEU A 124 1.87 -12.13 -7.46
CA LEU A 124 0.81 -12.94 -8.03
C LEU A 124 0.47 -12.49 -9.46
N ASN A 125 0.04 -13.44 -10.27
CA ASN A 125 -0.76 -13.18 -11.47
C ASN A 125 -2.18 -13.67 -11.20
N ILE A 126 -3.17 -12.79 -11.36
CA ILE A 126 -4.58 -13.11 -11.15
C ILE A 126 -5.31 -12.97 -12.47
N THR A 127 -5.96 -14.06 -12.91
CA THR A 127 -6.63 -14.14 -14.22
C THR A 127 -8.07 -14.59 -14.02
N LEU A 128 -9.02 -13.80 -14.54
CA LEU A 128 -10.44 -14.20 -14.51
C LEU A 128 -10.64 -15.54 -15.25
N THR A 129 -11.47 -16.38 -14.67
CA THR A 129 -11.98 -17.58 -15.37
C THR A 129 -13.12 -17.16 -16.32
N GLN A 130 -13.15 -17.76 -17.48
CA GLN A 130 -14.24 -17.55 -18.43
C GLN A 130 -15.53 -18.23 -17.93
#